data_2abd3a39fdd87104fe004f1c138feab2
#
_entry.id   2abd3a39fdd87104fe004f1c138feab2
#
_cell.length_a   1.000
_cell.length_b   1.000
_cell.length_c   1.000
_cell.angle_alpha   90.00
_cell.angle_beta   90.00
_cell.angle_gamma   90.00
#
_symmetry.space_group_name_H-M   'P 1'
#
loop_
_entity.id
_entity.type
_entity.pdbx_description
1 polymer ?
#
loop_
_entity_poly.entity_id
_entity_poly.type
_entity_poly.pdbx_seq_one_letter_code
_entity_poly.pdbx_strand_id
1 'polypeptide(L)'
;MDTDIRKFVNEIAAEDVIELFAPSMDDYLYIMDLQKNTFRISQIAVDRFMMSGNSFDDAVNTFQLFVYKEDRTMIAEDLQHIIEGKEKDHNQYYRWLDKNGMPVWINCRGKVIDDKDGKPHYLIGCVNEIGNVPRADNVSGLLGERELQSYISSHVKDSSSEYLIHIGIDGFNAINGTLGIEYGNYVLKSVADGIKECLSDNQQLYHIVADEYMIVDLESHTRDDVIRLQKEICKKIADFIISEKYKVIFTVSTGIIHATKLLKYYDKYRKIAVFSLKQAKSMGGNGVYFFEKEDYELFLRKEKIKSALRNAVANGFEGFDVYYQPIMDCDSGHMIGAEALMRFSMYQDKKKEPVSPVEFIPLLEETGLIIPAGRFVLNEAVAMCHEMRQYIPKFKINVNISYIQIMKSDIWKDILSSIEHYNLPPECLCAELTESGYTDMTPYFNTLRKKFEEKKIQFVLDDFGTGFSNLHCIVDMNPNYVKLDKDFTAKAMSNARDYELLNKIVELVHSIDIRICIEGIEKEEWYQKLKEIHVDYLQGYLFGKPCEKNQFLNQFVFNCTEMNREIKGNRTKYSATN
;
A
#
# COMPACT_ATOMS: atom_id res chain seq x y z
N MET A 1 -21.19 -40.21 -41.94
CA MET A 1 -20.59 -39.78 -40.67
C MET A 1 -21.25 -40.38 -39.43
N ASP A 2 -22.58 -40.53 -39.40
CA ASP A 2 -23.28 -41.12 -38.22
C ASP A 2 -23.05 -42.65 -37.98
N THR A 3 -22.74 -43.43 -39.05
CA THR A 3 -22.60 -44.87 -38.93
C THR A 3 -21.27 -45.34 -38.33
N ASP A 4 -20.22 -44.55 -38.53
CA ASP A 4 -18.87 -44.87 -38.01
C ASP A 4 -18.71 -44.53 -36.52
N ILE A 5 -19.33 -43.46 -36.06
CA ILE A 5 -19.34 -43.09 -34.65
C ILE A 5 -20.12 -44.10 -33.80
N ARG A 6 -21.25 -44.61 -34.35
CA ARG A 6 -22.06 -45.66 -33.68
C ARG A 6 -21.30 -46.99 -33.55
N LYS A 7 -20.42 -47.28 -34.48
CA LYS A 7 -19.60 -48.51 -34.46
C LYS A 7 -18.49 -48.38 -33.40
N PHE A 8 -17.87 -47.21 -33.31
CA PHE A 8 -16.79 -46.89 -32.37
C PHE A 8 -17.28 -46.93 -30.93
N VAL A 9 -18.48 -46.39 -30.63
CA VAL A 9 -19.08 -46.37 -29.27
C VAL A 9 -19.54 -47.75 -28.82
N ASN A 10 -19.78 -48.69 -29.74
CA ASN A 10 -20.17 -50.08 -29.42
C ASN A 10 -18.97 -51.03 -29.19
N GLU A 11 -17.75 -50.63 -29.59
CA GLU A 11 -16.53 -51.45 -29.51
C GLU A 11 -15.60 -51.03 -28.35
N ILE A 12 -15.72 -49.81 -27.84
CA ILE A 12 -14.95 -49.31 -26.71
C ILE A 12 -15.92 -49.07 -25.55
N ALA A 13 -15.64 -49.63 -24.39
CA ALA A 13 -16.45 -49.30 -23.21
C ALA A 13 -16.38 -47.81 -22.95
N ALA A 14 -17.53 -47.17 -22.67
CA ALA A 14 -17.59 -45.73 -22.41
C ALA A 14 -16.59 -45.27 -21.34
N GLU A 15 -16.22 -46.21 -20.49
CA GLU A 15 -15.23 -46.04 -19.41
C GLU A 15 -13.81 -45.81 -19.93
N ASP A 16 -13.43 -46.56 -20.97
CA ASP A 16 -12.09 -46.47 -21.58
C ASP A 16 -11.86 -45.12 -22.29
N VAL A 17 -12.93 -44.49 -22.78
CA VAL A 17 -12.88 -43.18 -23.43
C VAL A 17 -12.47 -42.10 -22.44
N ILE A 18 -13.02 -42.07 -21.22
CA ILE A 18 -12.65 -41.10 -20.20
C ILE A 18 -11.19 -41.30 -19.78
N GLU A 19 -10.78 -42.53 -19.51
CA GLU A 19 -9.42 -42.86 -19.07
C GLU A 19 -8.37 -42.55 -20.14
N LEU A 20 -8.72 -42.73 -21.42
CA LEU A 20 -7.81 -42.47 -22.54
C LEU A 20 -7.61 -40.98 -22.80
N PHE A 21 -8.67 -40.16 -22.74
CA PHE A 21 -8.62 -38.77 -23.16
C PHE A 21 -8.45 -37.79 -21.99
N ALA A 22 -8.92 -38.09 -20.78
CA ALA A 22 -8.85 -37.18 -19.65
C ALA A 22 -7.44 -36.68 -19.32
N PRO A 23 -6.35 -37.49 -19.41
CA PRO A 23 -5.00 -37.00 -19.15
C PRO A 23 -4.50 -35.93 -20.15
N SER A 24 -5.13 -35.86 -21.34
CA SER A 24 -4.76 -34.96 -22.43
C SER A 24 -5.64 -33.71 -22.52
N MET A 25 -6.63 -33.56 -21.63
CA MET A 25 -7.63 -32.50 -21.67
C MET A 25 -7.65 -31.72 -20.35
N ASP A 26 -7.89 -30.41 -20.48
CA ASP A 26 -8.07 -29.51 -19.34
C ASP A 26 -9.49 -29.53 -18.80
N ASP A 27 -10.45 -29.96 -19.63
CA ASP A 27 -11.85 -30.09 -19.27
C ASP A 27 -12.11 -31.44 -18.57
N TYR A 28 -13.07 -31.47 -17.66
CA TYR A 28 -13.49 -32.68 -16.97
C TYR A 28 -14.45 -33.48 -17.86
N LEU A 29 -14.00 -34.58 -18.45
CA LEU A 29 -14.84 -35.42 -19.29
C LEU A 29 -15.84 -36.20 -18.46
N TYR A 30 -17.08 -36.31 -18.95
CA TYR A 30 -18.12 -37.10 -18.32
C TYR A 30 -18.96 -37.90 -19.32
N ILE A 31 -19.54 -39.01 -18.84
CA ILE A 31 -20.55 -39.81 -19.52
C ILE A 31 -21.66 -40.10 -18.53
N MET A 32 -22.91 -39.87 -18.94
CA MET A 32 -24.11 -40.23 -18.20
C MET A 32 -24.92 -41.21 -19.05
N ASP A 33 -25.20 -42.41 -18.51
CA ASP A 33 -26.16 -43.34 -19.07
C ASP A 33 -27.57 -42.95 -18.57
N LEU A 34 -28.33 -42.34 -19.48
CA LEU A 34 -29.67 -41.80 -19.18
C LEU A 34 -30.71 -42.89 -18.89
N GLN A 35 -30.50 -44.12 -19.43
CA GLN A 35 -31.41 -45.26 -19.24
C GLN A 35 -31.14 -46.00 -17.93
N LYS A 36 -29.87 -46.07 -17.51
CA LYS A 36 -29.46 -46.69 -16.25
C LYS A 36 -29.35 -45.73 -15.09
N ASN A 37 -29.43 -44.42 -15.39
CA ASN A 37 -29.21 -43.35 -14.41
C ASN A 37 -27.82 -43.42 -13.74
N THR A 38 -26.79 -43.76 -14.52
CA THR A 38 -25.40 -43.79 -14.01
C THR A 38 -24.60 -42.62 -14.58
N PHE A 39 -23.66 -42.12 -13.79
CA PHE A 39 -22.81 -41.01 -14.16
C PHE A 39 -21.36 -41.35 -13.88
N ARG A 40 -20.48 -41.08 -14.82
CA ARG A 40 -19.04 -41.24 -14.69
C ARG A 40 -18.31 -39.97 -15.15
N ILE A 41 -17.27 -39.56 -14.42
CA ILE A 41 -16.48 -38.39 -14.67
C ILE A 41 -14.99 -38.65 -14.48
N SER A 42 -14.13 -37.87 -15.11
CA SER A 42 -12.68 -37.97 -14.97
C SER A 42 -12.22 -37.79 -13.52
N GLN A 43 -11.18 -38.52 -13.11
CA GLN A 43 -10.63 -38.48 -11.74
C GLN A 43 -10.21 -37.07 -11.31
N ILE A 44 -9.70 -36.25 -12.22
CA ILE A 44 -9.30 -34.87 -11.96
C ILE A 44 -10.48 -34.04 -11.41
N ALA A 45 -11.72 -34.28 -11.85
CA ALA A 45 -12.90 -33.62 -11.29
C ALA A 45 -13.15 -34.03 -9.83
N VAL A 46 -12.97 -35.32 -9.52
CA VAL A 46 -13.11 -35.82 -8.15
C VAL A 46 -12.08 -35.20 -7.21
N ASP A 47 -10.87 -35.00 -7.68
CA ASP A 47 -9.80 -34.38 -6.90
C ASP A 47 -10.07 -32.87 -6.64
N ARG A 48 -10.80 -32.24 -7.54
CA ARG A 48 -11.11 -30.79 -7.51
C ARG A 48 -12.38 -30.45 -6.74
N PHE A 49 -13.45 -31.23 -6.93
CA PHE A 49 -14.79 -30.93 -6.42
C PHE A 49 -15.23 -31.87 -5.29
N MET A 50 -16.32 -31.48 -4.62
CA MET A 50 -16.89 -32.22 -3.48
C MET A 50 -17.63 -33.51 -3.95
N MET A 51 -16.90 -34.40 -4.62
CA MET A 51 -17.40 -35.66 -5.13
C MET A 51 -16.86 -36.84 -4.30
N SER A 52 -17.69 -37.89 -4.10
CA SER A 52 -17.32 -39.08 -3.33
C SER A 52 -16.58 -40.13 -4.16
N GLY A 53 -16.56 -39.98 -5.48
CA GLY A 53 -15.90 -40.89 -6.42
C GLY A 53 -16.12 -40.44 -7.86
N ASN A 54 -15.57 -41.18 -8.81
CA ASN A 54 -15.67 -40.91 -10.24
C ASN A 54 -16.82 -41.64 -10.94
N SER A 55 -17.58 -42.47 -10.24
CA SER A 55 -18.73 -43.24 -10.76
C SER A 55 -19.87 -43.26 -9.75
N PHE A 56 -21.10 -43.04 -10.21
CA PHE A 56 -22.31 -42.94 -9.40
C PHE A 56 -23.45 -43.73 -10.04
N ASP A 57 -24.14 -44.57 -9.26
CA ASP A 57 -25.26 -45.40 -9.71
C ASP A 57 -26.61 -44.66 -9.68
N ASP A 58 -26.69 -43.51 -9.06
CA ASP A 58 -27.87 -42.62 -9.05
C ASP A 58 -27.44 -41.18 -9.37
N ALA A 59 -27.28 -40.93 -10.66
CA ALA A 59 -26.74 -39.67 -11.16
C ALA A 59 -27.56 -38.48 -10.69
N VAL A 60 -28.88 -38.50 -10.86
CA VAL A 60 -29.77 -37.37 -10.59
C VAL A 60 -29.74 -36.97 -9.11
N ASN A 61 -29.73 -37.91 -8.18
CA ASN A 61 -29.65 -37.62 -6.75
C ASN A 61 -28.22 -37.24 -6.33
N THR A 62 -27.21 -37.83 -6.98
CA THR A 62 -25.80 -37.52 -6.66
C THR A 62 -25.40 -36.11 -7.04
N PHE A 63 -25.94 -35.52 -8.12
CA PHE A 63 -25.73 -34.11 -8.46
C PHE A 63 -26.10 -33.18 -7.32
N GLN A 64 -27.08 -33.53 -6.47
CA GLN A 64 -27.46 -32.70 -5.33
C GLN A 64 -26.34 -32.55 -4.28
N LEU A 65 -25.36 -33.44 -4.26
CA LEU A 65 -24.28 -33.41 -3.27
C LEU A 65 -23.22 -32.33 -3.59
N PHE A 66 -22.91 -32.12 -4.87
CA PHE A 66 -21.84 -31.21 -5.29
C PHE A 66 -22.31 -30.03 -6.12
N VAL A 67 -23.58 -29.99 -6.58
CA VAL A 67 -24.18 -28.81 -7.20
C VAL A 67 -24.62 -27.81 -6.12
N TYR A 68 -24.31 -26.52 -6.33
CA TYR A 68 -24.71 -25.47 -5.40
C TYR A 68 -26.24 -25.39 -5.25
N LYS A 69 -26.71 -25.21 -4.03
CA LYS A 69 -28.12 -25.39 -3.65
C LYS A 69 -29.11 -24.64 -4.54
N GLU A 70 -28.79 -23.38 -4.91
CA GLU A 70 -29.69 -22.54 -5.71
C GLU A 70 -29.82 -22.98 -7.17
N ASP A 71 -28.82 -23.72 -7.69
CA ASP A 71 -28.77 -24.12 -9.10
C ASP A 71 -29.40 -25.53 -9.35
N ARG A 72 -29.72 -26.24 -8.28
CA ARG A 72 -30.21 -27.65 -8.35
C ARG A 72 -31.49 -27.82 -9.12
N THR A 73 -32.47 -26.94 -8.93
CA THR A 73 -33.79 -27.02 -9.60
C THR A 73 -33.64 -26.86 -11.10
N MET A 74 -32.85 -25.84 -11.54
CA MET A 74 -32.59 -25.57 -12.95
C MET A 74 -31.95 -26.77 -13.65
N ILE A 75 -30.95 -27.42 -13.00
CA ILE A 75 -30.26 -28.55 -13.58
C ILE A 75 -31.16 -29.80 -13.62
N ALA A 76 -32.00 -30.01 -12.58
CA ALA A 76 -32.95 -31.13 -12.59
C ALA A 76 -33.98 -31.00 -13.70
N GLU A 77 -34.50 -29.83 -13.99
CA GLU A 77 -35.42 -29.55 -15.09
C GLU A 77 -34.74 -29.75 -16.45
N ASP A 78 -33.51 -29.30 -16.65
CA ASP A 78 -32.75 -29.49 -17.88
C ASP A 78 -32.49 -30.96 -18.17
N LEU A 79 -32.02 -31.72 -17.17
CA LEU A 79 -31.80 -33.16 -17.31
C LEU A 79 -33.11 -33.92 -17.58
N GLN A 80 -34.22 -33.50 -16.97
CA GLN A 80 -35.54 -34.09 -17.25
C GLN A 80 -35.95 -33.88 -18.71
N HIS A 81 -35.74 -32.70 -19.29
CA HIS A 81 -36.02 -32.44 -20.72
C HIS A 81 -35.17 -33.31 -21.63
N ILE A 82 -33.90 -33.55 -21.27
CA ILE A 82 -32.99 -34.40 -22.01
C ILE A 82 -33.47 -35.87 -21.96
N ILE A 83 -33.82 -36.37 -20.78
CA ILE A 83 -34.32 -37.74 -20.59
C ILE A 83 -35.63 -37.96 -21.37
N GLU A 84 -36.50 -36.99 -21.39
CA GLU A 84 -37.75 -37.03 -22.17
C GLU A 84 -37.54 -36.86 -23.69
N GLY A 85 -36.32 -36.63 -24.13
CA GLY A 85 -35.96 -36.45 -25.56
C GLY A 85 -36.42 -35.14 -26.16
N LYS A 86 -36.77 -34.14 -25.34
CA LYS A 86 -37.15 -32.79 -25.78
C LYS A 86 -35.96 -31.97 -26.24
N GLU A 87 -34.79 -32.21 -25.63
CA GLU A 87 -33.53 -31.58 -25.94
C GLU A 87 -32.43 -32.61 -26.21
N LYS A 88 -31.51 -32.31 -27.15
CA LYS A 88 -30.38 -33.19 -27.52
C LYS A 88 -29.01 -32.65 -27.19
N ASP A 89 -28.96 -31.39 -26.74
CA ASP A 89 -27.74 -30.72 -26.37
C ASP A 89 -27.88 -30.20 -24.92
N HIS A 90 -26.89 -30.43 -24.10
CA HIS A 90 -26.74 -29.85 -22.78
C HIS A 90 -25.70 -28.76 -22.84
N ASN A 91 -26.03 -27.55 -22.45
CA ASN A 91 -25.08 -26.44 -22.37
C ASN A 91 -25.53 -25.45 -21.31
N GLN A 92 -25.14 -25.71 -20.07
CA GLN A 92 -25.60 -24.97 -18.92
C GLN A 92 -24.45 -24.37 -18.12
N TYR A 93 -24.72 -23.19 -17.51
CA TYR A 93 -23.81 -22.49 -16.63
C TYR A 93 -24.36 -22.56 -15.20
N TYR A 94 -23.61 -23.17 -14.28
CA TYR A 94 -24.00 -23.32 -12.89
C TYR A 94 -22.81 -23.57 -11.97
N ARG A 95 -23.03 -23.71 -10.68
CA ARG A 95 -21.98 -23.79 -9.68
C ARG A 95 -21.84 -25.20 -9.10
N TRP A 96 -20.60 -25.70 -9.06
CA TRP A 96 -20.22 -26.87 -8.28
C TRP A 96 -19.49 -26.46 -7.02
N LEU A 97 -19.56 -27.27 -5.97
CA LEU A 97 -18.85 -27.07 -4.72
C LEU A 97 -17.44 -27.69 -4.82
N ASP A 98 -16.42 -26.90 -4.50
CA ASP A 98 -15.06 -27.41 -4.36
C ASP A 98 -14.88 -28.23 -3.06
N LYS A 99 -13.67 -28.79 -2.83
CA LYS A 99 -13.36 -29.57 -1.62
C LYS A 99 -13.57 -28.82 -0.30
N ASN A 100 -13.59 -27.49 -0.33
CA ASN A 100 -13.83 -26.63 0.84
C ASN A 100 -15.29 -26.18 0.95
N GLY A 101 -16.17 -26.67 0.07
CA GLY A 101 -17.58 -26.27 0.01
C GLY A 101 -17.83 -24.88 -0.62
N MET A 102 -16.82 -24.31 -1.29
CA MET A 102 -16.97 -23.02 -1.97
C MET A 102 -17.53 -23.21 -3.38
N PRO A 103 -18.48 -22.33 -3.83
CA PRO A 103 -19.06 -22.44 -5.15
C PRO A 103 -18.09 -22.01 -6.24
N VAL A 104 -17.93 -22.87 -7.25
CA VAL A 104 -17.12 -22.62 -8.45
C VAL A 104 -18.03 -22.62 -9.66
N TRP A 105 -18.02 -21.56 -10.45
CA TRP A 105 -18.76 -21.49 -11.70
C TRP A 105 -18.18 -22.46 -12.74
N ILE A 106 -19.05 -23.27 -13.33
CA ILE A 106 -18.69 -24.20 -14.40
C ILE A 106 -19.61 -23.98 -15.62
N ASN A 107 -19.10 -24.36 -16.79
CA ASN A 107 -19.92 -24.59 -17.98
C ASN A 107 -19.90 -26.08 -18.29
N CYS A 108 -21.05 -26.72 -18.18
CA CYS A 108 -21.24 -28.13 -18.52
C CYS A 108 -21.85 -28.21 -19.93
N ARG A 109 -21.15 -28.89 -20.80
CA ARG A 109 -21.56 -29.09 -22.21
C ARG A 109 -21.60 -30.55 -22.52
N GLY A 110 -22.66 -31.01 -23.22
CA GLY A 110 -22.78 -32.40 -23.62
C GLY A 110 -23.74 -32.59 -24.78
N LYS A 111 -23.62 -33.72 -25.42
CA LYS A 111 -24.47 -34.13 -26.53
C LYS A 111 -25.11 -35.48 -26.24
N VAL A 112 -26.39 -35.59 -26.54
CA VAL A 112 -27.15 -36.83 -26.39
C VAL A 112 -26.88 -37.74 -27.58
N ILE A 113 -26.62 -39.00 -27.28
CA ILE A 113 -26.53 -40.11 -28.26
C ILE A 113 -27.74 -41.03 -28.03
N ASP A 114 -28.54 -41.19 -29.10
CA ASP A 114 -29.72 -42.07 -29.06
C ASP A 114 -29.33 -43.52 -29.24
N ASP A 115 -30.14 -44.43 -28.68
CA ASP A 115 -30.07 -45.86 -28.95
C ASP A 115 -30.59 -46.25 -30.35
N LYS A 116 -30.64 -47.54 -30.65
CA LYS A 116 -31.11 -48.06 -31.95
C LYS A 116 -32.58 -47.76 -32.25
N ASP A 117 -33.35 -47.49 -31.23
CA ASP A 117 -34.80 -47.20 -31.30
C ASP A 117 -35.05 -45.70 -31.28
N GLY A 118 -34.02 -44.87 -31.31
CA GLY A 118 -34.09 -43.40 -31.38
C GLY A 118 -34.41 -42.75 -30.04
N LYS A 119 -34.22 -43.45 -28.90
CA LYS A 119 -34.40 -42.90 -27.56
C LYS A 119 -33.08 -42.44 -27.00
N PRO A 120 -33.07 -41.35 -26.18
CA PRO A 120 -31.87 -40.90 -25.48
C PRO A 120 -31.25 -42.04 -24.67
N HIS A 121 -29.94 -42.26 -24.87
CA HIS A 121 -29.20 -43.29 -24.17
C HIS A 121 -28.01 -42.74 -23.39
N TYR A 122 -27.09 -42.08 -24.07
CA TYR A 122 -25.93 -41.45 -23.41
C TYR A 122 -25.93 -39.97 -23.55
N LEU A 123 -25.57 -39.25 -22.49
CA LEU A 123 -25.15 -37.87 -22.54
C LEU A 123 -23.64 -37.84 -22.31
N ILE A 124 -22.88 -37.44 -23.35
CA ILE A 124 -21.41 -37.36 -23.31
C ILE A 124 -20.98 -35.93 -23.43
N GLY A 125 -20.06 -35.50 -22.57
CA GLY A 125 -19.65 -34.12 -22.56
C GLY A 125 -18.41 -33.82 -21.74
N CYS A 126 -18.21 -32.51 -21.56
CA CYS A 126 -17.15 -32.01 -20.72
C CYS A 126 -17.66 -30.82 -19.86
N VAL A 127 -16.99 -30.65 -18.74
CA VAL A 127 -17.21 -29.56 -17.82
C VAL A 127 -15.92 -28.75 -17.75
N ASN A 128 -16.00 -27.43 -17.92
CA ASN A 128 -14.88 -26.54 -17.66
C ASN A 128 -15.23 -25.51 -16.59
N GLU A 129 -14.24 -25.12 -15.81
CA GLU A 129 -14.39 -24.03 -14.85
C GLU A 129 -14.41 -22.68 -15.59
N ILE A 130 -15.40 -21.84 -15.26
CA ILE A 130 -15.46 -20.47 -15.80
C ILE A 130 -14.51 -19.62 -14.97
N GLY A 131 -13.51 -19.04 -15.64
CA GLY A 131 -12.44 -18.28 -15.00
C GLY A 131 -11.19 -19.12 -14.74
N ASN A 132 -11.13 -20.37 -15.19
CA ASN A 132 -9.86 -21.07 -15.30
C ASN A 132 -8.99 -20.32 -16.33
N VAL A 133 -7.87 -19.78 -15.84
CA VAL A 133 -6.89 -19.14 -16.71
C VAL A 133 -6.39 -20.20 -17.69
N PRO A 134 -6.40 -19.95 -19.01
CA PRO A 134 -5.81 -20.86 -19.98
C PRO A 134 -4.39 -21.23 -19.58
N ARG A 135 -3.94 -22.48 -19.83
CA ARG A 135 -2.55 -22.88 -19.58
C ARG A 135 -1.54 -21.98 -20.25
N ALA A 136 -1.89 -21.44 -21.40
CA ALA A 136 -1.08 -20.49 -22.14
C ALA A 136 -1.85 -19.19 -22.37
N ASP A 137 -1.14 -18.07 -22.28
CA ASP A 137 -1.65 -16.76 -22.64
C ASP A 137 -1.89 -16.66 -24.16
N ASN A 138 -3.08 -16.23 -24.56
CA ASN A 138 -3.47 -16.20 -25.98
C ASN A 138 -2.75 -15.10 -26.78
N VAL A 139 -2.13 -14.12 -26.13
CA VAL A 139 -1.42 -13.02 -26.78
C VAL A 139 0.05 -13.38 -26.97
N SER A 140 0.74 -13.73 -25.90
CA SER A 140 2.17 -14.05 -25.93
C SER A 140 2.46 -15.51 -26.31
N GLY A 141 1.47 -16.41 -26.17
CA GLY A 141 1.65 -17.86 -26.36
C GLY A 141 2.49 -18.52 -25.27
N LEU A 142 2.78 -17.80 -24.18
CA LEU A 142 3.58 -18.30 -23.04
C LEU A 142 2.70 -19.06 -22.06
N LEU A 143 3.28 -20.02 -21.35
CA LEU A 143 2.66 -20.68 -20.21
C LEU A 143 2.41 -19.67 -19.09
N GLY A 144 1.35 -19.89 -18.31
CA GLY A 144 0.89 -18.98 -17.29
C GLY A 144 1.43 -19.29 -15.88
N GLU A 145 0.91 -18.58 -14.89
CA GLU A 145 1.33 -18.64 -13.49
C GLU A 145 1.16 -20.04 -12.88
N ARG A 146 0.13 -20.79 -13.31
CA ARG A 146 -0.13 -22.16 -12.81
C ARG A 146 1.01 -23.13 -13.20
N GLU A 147 1.46 -23.04 -14.42
CA GLU A 147 2.56 -23.85 -14.95
C GLU A 147 3.90 -23.44 -14.32
N LEU A 148 4.10 -22.13 -14.09
CA LEU A 148 5.24 -21.62 -13.31
C LEU A 148 5.26 -22.24 -11.91
N GLN A 149 4.14 -22.27 -11.20
CA GLN A 149 4.03 -22.87 -9.87
C GLN A 149 4.41 -24.35 -9.88
N SER A 150 3.88 -25.10 -10.85
CA SER A 150 4.19 -26.51 -11.02
C SER A 150 5.67 -26.74 -11.34
N TYR A 151 6.24 -25.93 -12.21
CA TYR A 151 7.65 -26.02 -12.59
C TYR A 151 8.59 -25.71 -11.40
N ILE A 152 8.35 -24.62 -10.67
CA ILE A 152 9.13 -24.27 -9.47
C ILE A 152 9.08 -25.42 -8.45
N SER A 153 7.89 -25.96 -8.19
CA SER A 153 7.69 -27.03 -7.21
C SER A 153 8.45 -28.32 -7.55
N SER A 154 8.66 -28.60 -8.84
CA SER A 154 9.29 -29.83 -9.31
C SER A 154 10.80 -29.70 -9.58
N HIS A 155 11.30 -28.54 -9.97
CA HIS A 155 12.67 -28.36 -10.47
C HIS A 155 13.56 -27.55 -9.53
N VAL A 156 13.01 -26.64 -8.73
CA VAL A 156 13.81 -25.82 -7.81
C VAL A 156 14.11 -26.61 -6.53
N LYS A 157 15.40 -26.91 -6.29
CA LYS A 157 15.86 -27.70 -5.12
C LYS A 157 16.40 -26.78 -4.03
N ASP A 158 16.33 -27.22 -2.77
CA ASP A 158 16.77 -26.50 -1.57
C ASP A 158 18.26 -26.05 -1.55
N SER A 159 19.07 -26.44 -2.54
CA SER A 159 20.53 -26.23 -2.58
C SER A 159 21.06 -25.60 -3.87
N SER A 160 20.18 -25.07 -4.73
CA SER A 160 20.57 -24.56 -6.04
C SER A 160 20.79 -23.03 -6.02
N SER A 161 21.69 -22.58 -6.91
CA SER A 161 22.02 -21.17 -7.14
C SER A 161 21.18 -20.58 -8.27
N GLU A 162 19.87 -20.78 -8.22
CA GLU A 162 18.92 -20.39 -9.26
C GLU A 162 18.41 -18.97 -9.02
N TYR A 163 17.93 -18.32 -10.09
CA TYR A 163 17.30 -17.01 -10.01
C TYR A 163 15.87 -17.04 -10.55
N LEU A 164 15.02 -16.26 -9.93
CA LEU A 164 13.71 -15.87 -10.49
C LEU A 164 13.80 -14.40 -10.89
N ILE A 165 13.50 -14.13 -12.15
CA ILE A 165 13.62 -12.80 -12.74
C ILE A 165 12.22 -12.33 -13.14
N HIS A 166 11.68 -11.36 -12.43
CA HIS A 166 10.35 -10.80 -12.65
C HIS A 166 10.47 -9.51 -13.45
N ILE A 167 9.93 -9.49 -14.66
CA ILE A 167 10.03 -8.38 -15.61
C ILE A 167 8.66 -7.76 -15.79
N GLY A 168 8.56 -6.44 -15.79
CA GLY A 168 7.33 -5.71 -16.10
C GLY A 168 7.61 -4.55 -17.06
N ILE A 169 6.71 -4.31 -17.99
CA ILE A 169 6.79 -3.18 -18.92
C ILE A 169 6.44 -1.90 -18.19
N ASP A 170 7.31 -0.89 -18.28
CA ASP A 170 7.06 0.40 -17.65
C ASP A 170 6.03 1.21 -18.45
N GLY A 171 4.99 1.69 -17.77
CA GLY A 171 3.97 2.54 -18.39
C GLY A 171 3.04 1.84 -19.38
N PHE A 172 2.89 0.52 -19.35
CA PHE A 172 2.08 -0.24 -20.30
C PHE A 172 0.63 0.26 -20.45
N ASN A 173 0.03 0.74 -19.34
CA ASN A 173 -1.32 1.33 -19.39
C ASN A 173 -1.39 2.57 -20.31
N ALA A 174 -0.33 3.37 -20.38
CA ALA A 174 -0.27 4.52 -21.28
C ALA A 174 -0.20 4.09 -22.77
N ILE A 175 0.46 2.97 -23.06
CA ILE A 175 0.51 2.38 -24.40
C ILE A 175 -0.91 1.99 -24.82
N ASN A 176 -1.63 1.26 -24.00
CA ASN A 176 -3.02 0.88 -24.25
C ASN A 176 -3.95 2.10 -24.40
N GLY A 177 -3.77 3.11 -23.55
CA GLY A 177 -4.57 4.34 -23.60
C GLY A 177 -4.34 5.19 -24.85
N THR A 178 -3.11 5.18 -25.37
CA THR A 178 -2.73 6.03 -26.51
C THR A 178 -2.87 5.33 -27.86
N LEU A 179 -2.47 4.05 -27.95
CA LEU A 179 -2.36 3.30 -29.19
C LEU A 179 -3.40 2.17 -29.32
N GLY A 180 -4.21 1.95 -28.30
CA GLY A 180 -5.25 0.92 -28.27
C GLY A 180 -4.76 -0.45 -27.83
N ILE A 181 -5.72 -1.30 -27.41
CA ILE A 181 -5.46 -2.63 -26.83
C ILE A 181 -4.80 -3.58 -27.86
N GLU A 182 -5.19 -3.52 -29.13
CA GLU A 182 -4.61 -4.37 -30.17
C GLU A 182 -3.11 -4.10 -30.36
N TYR A 183 -2.71 -2.83 -30.31
CA TYR A 183 -1.29 -2.47 -30.37
C TYR A 183 -0.56 -2.85 -29.08
N GLY A 184 -1.19 -2.71 -27.92
CA GLY A 184 -0.65 -3.22 -26.65
C GLY A 184 -0.41 -4.73 -26.68
N ASN A 185 -1.35 -5.52 -27.23
CA ASN A 185 -1.17 -6.95 -27.42
C ASN A 185 0.00 -7.29 -28.36
N TYR A 186 0.18 -6.50 -29.42
CA TYR A 186 1.34 -6.62 -30.31
C TYR A 186 2.65 -6.34 -29.55
N VAL A 187 2.71 -5.31 -28.70
CA VAL A 187 3.87 -5.00 -27.85
C VAL A 187 4.14 -6.14 -26.87
N LEU A 188 3.11 -6.66 -26.19
CA LEU A 188 3.26 -7.80 -25.27
C LEU A 188 3.89 -9.01 -25.96
N LYS A 189 3.39 -9.36 -27.15
CA LYS A 189 3.93 -10.47 -27.93
C LYS A 189 5.39 -10.22 -28.34
N SER A 190 5.69 -9.03 -28.85
CA SER A 190 7.04 -8.67 -29.30
C SER A 190 8.05 -8.68 -28.16
N VAL A 191 7.65 -8.22 -26.96
CA VAL A 191 8.48 -8.30 -25.75
C VAL A 191 8.71 -9.76 -25.34
N ALA A 192 7.66 -10.59 -25.35
CA ALA A 192 7.78 -12.01 -25.05
C ALA A 192 8.73 -12.74 -26.00
N ASP A 193 8.59 -12.48 -27.31
CA ASP A 193 9.45 -13.06 -28.33
C ASP A 193 10.91 -12.57 -28.19
N GLY A 194 11.10 -11.27 -27.95
CA GLY A 194 12.43 -10.68 -27.69
C GLY A 194 13.12 -11.25 -26.44
N ILE A 195 12.36 -11.49 -25.37
CA ILE A 195 12.90 -12.15 -24.18
C ILE A 195 13.30 -13.60 -24.52
N LYS A 196 12.39 -14.36 -25.18
CA LYS A 196 12.67 -15.76 -25.59
C LYS A 196 13.97 -15.91 -26.36
N GLU A 197 14.26 -14.99 -27.29
CA GLU A 197 15.48 -15.01 -28.08
C GLU A 197 16.77 -14.86 -27.25
N CYS A 198 16.68 -14.32 -26.04
CA CYS A 198 17.82 -14.16 -25.12
C CYS A 198 18.02 -15.38 -24.22
N LEU A 199 17.04 -16.30 -24.14
CA LEU A 199 17.05 -17.40 -23.21
C LEU A 199 17.72 -18.66 -23.77
N SER A 200 18.41 -19.41 -22.91
CA SER A 200 18.93 -20.73 -23.16
C SER A 200 17.88 -21.82 -22.84
N ASP A 201 18.22 -23.09 -23.14
CA ASP A 201 17.37 -24.24 -22.86
C ASP A 201 17.09 -24.46 -21.34
N ASN A 202 17.96 -23.95 -20.48
CA ASN A 202 17.84 -24.04 -19.02
C ASN A 202 17.10 -22.86 -18.39
N GLN A 203 16.56 -21.96 -19.20
CA GLN A 203 15.80 -20.77 -18.78
C GLN A 203 14.40 -20.85 -19.35
N GLN A 204 13.38 -20.74 -18.47
CA GLN A 204 11.97 -20.86 -18.85
C GLN A 204 11.23 -19.54 -18.62
N LEU A 205 10.48 -19.08 -19.63
CA LEU A 205 9.70 -17.84 -19.60
C LEU A 205 8.21 -18.13 -19.42
N TYR A 206 7.59 -17.38 -18.52
CA TYR A 206 6.17 -17.44 -18.21
C TYR A 206 5.54 -16.05 -18.30
N HIS A 207 4.28 -15.99 -18.76
CA HIS A 207 3.43 -14.79 -18.65
C HIS A 207 2.62 -14.87 -17.36
N ILE A 208 2.68 -13.83 -16.51
CA ILE A 208 2.06 -13.88 -15.19
C ILE A 208 0.70 -13.17 -15.22
N VAL A 209 0.71 -11.87 -15.41
CA VAL A 209 -0.50 -11.05 -15.47
C VAL A 209 -0.21 -9.74 -16.21
N ALA A 210 -1.14 -9.30 -17.06
CA ALA A 210 -1.06 -8.03 -17.78
C ALA A 210 0.25 -7.85 -18.57
N ASP A 211 1.20 -7.06 -18.07
CA ASP A 211 2.49 -6.73 -18.67
C ASP A 211 3.68 -7.40 -17.95
N GLU A 212 3.40 -8.41 -17.10
CA GLU A 212 4.41 -9.04 -16.27
C GLU A 212 4.84 -10.42 -16.77
N TYR A 213 6.14 -10.65 -16.80
CA TYR A 213 6.77 -11.90 -17.19
C TYR A 213 7.68 -12.42 -16.09
N MET A 214 7.82 -13.75 -16.00
CA MET A 214 8.74 -14.40 -15.05
C MET A 214 9.66 -15.35 -15.78
N ILE A 215 10.96 -15.22 -15.54
CA ILE A 215 11.97 -16.18 -15.99
C ILE A 215 12.40 -17.02 -14.79
N VAL A 216 12.37 -18.34 -14.93
CA VAL A 216 13.06 -19.28 -14.04
C VAL A 216 14.42 -19.55 -14.67
N ASP A 217 15.46 -19.07 -14.06
CA ASP A 217 16.84 -19.14 -14.56
C ASP A 217 17.62 -20.17 -13.74
N LEU A 218 17.87 -21.33 -14.36
CA LEU A 218 18.62 -22.43 -13.77
C LEU A 218 20.09 -22.44 -14.25
N GLU A 219 20.51 -21.45 -15.03
CA GLU A 219 21.83 -21.38 -15.65
C GLU A 219 22.75 -20.34 -15.00
N SER A 220 22.21 -19.19 -14.62
CA SER A 220 23.01 -18.13 -14.01
C SER A 220 23.43 -18.50 -12.59
N HIS A 221 24.72 -18.33 -12.30
CA HIS A 221 25.29 -18.64 -10.99
C HIS A 221 25.69 -17.40 -10.19
N THR A 222 25.82 -16.25 -10.86
CA THR A 222 26.25 -14.98 -10.27
C THR A 222 25.28 -13.84 -10.60
N ARG A 223 25.33 -12.78 -9.79
CA ARG A 223 24.57 -11.53 -10.09
C ARG A 223 24.97 -10.95 -11.46
N ASP A 224 26.24 -11.07 -11.83
CA ASP A 224 26.75 -10.54 -13.10
C ASP A 224 26.19 -11.30 -14.31
N ASP A 225 25.94 -12.61 -14.17
CA ASP A 225 25.30 -13.40 -15.24
C ASP A 225 23.88 -12.90 -15.49
N VAL A 226 23.09 -12.72 -14.42
CA VAL A 226 21.72 -12.20 -14.51
C VAL A 226 21.69 -10.77 -15.06
N ILE A 227 22.64 -9.92 -14.67
CA ILE A 227 22.75 -8.55 -15.20
C ILE A 227 23.08 -8.57 -16.70
N ARG A 228 23.90 -9.52 -17.18
CA ARG A 228 24.17 -9.69 -18.61
C ARG A 228 22.91 -10.06 -19.38
N LEU A 229 22.17 -11.06 -18.90
CA LEU A 229 20.89 -11.46 -19.49
C LEU A 229 19.91 -10.28 -19.55
N GLN A 230 19.77 -9.55 -18.45
CA GLN A 230 18.89 -8.37 -18.39
C GLN A 230 19.30 -7.29 -19.42
N LYS A 231 20.60 -7.03 -19.59
CA LYS A 231 21.09 -6.08 -20.60
C LYS A 231 20.80 -6.54 -22.02
N GLU A 232 20.90 -7.84 -22.31
CA GLU A 232 20.54 -8.42 -23.59
C GLU A 232 19.05 -8.26 -23.89
N ILE A 233 18.20 -8.51 -22.89
CA ILE A 233 16.74 -8.28 -22.99
C ILE A 233 16.45 -6.80 -23.28
N CYS A 234 17.07 -5.87 -22.52
CA CYS A 234 16.88 -4.43 -22.75
C CYS A 234 17.34 -4.01 -24.16
N LYS A 235 18.42 -4.61 -24.68
CA LYS A 235 18.88 -4.37 -26.06
C LYS A 235 17.84 -4.84 -27.08
N LYS A 236 17.29 -6.04 -26.94
CA LYS A 236 16.22 -6.54 -27.83
C LYS A 236 14.98 -5.64 -27.82
N ILE A 237 14.59 -5.12 -26.66
CA ILE A 237 13.49 -4.17 -26.53
C ILE A 237 13.82 -2.85 -27.25
N ALA A 238 15.05 -2.34 -27.10
CA ALA A 238 15.49 -1.15 -27.83
C ALA A 238 15.50 -1.37 -29.35
N ASP A 239 15.97 -2.52 -29.82
CA ASP A 239 15.93 -2.90 -31.24
C ASP A 239 14.49 -2.96 -31.76
N PHE A 240 13.55 -3.48 -30.99
CA PHE A 240 12.12 -3.46 -31.32
C PHE A 240 11.58 -2.02 -31.44
N ILE A 241 11.87 -1.13 -30.47
CA ILE A 241 11.44 0.28 -30.50
C ILE A 241 11.98 0.98 -31.76
N ILE A 242 13.23 0.72 -32.14
CA ILE A 242 13.86 1.26 -33.36
C ILE A 242 13.14 0.72 -34.62
N SER A 243 12.84 -0.57 -34.68
CA SER A 243 12.14 -1.19 -35.79
C SER A 243 10.73 -0.60 -36.00
N GLU A 244 10.06 -0.24 -34.90
CA GLU A 244 8.76 0.47 -34.90
C GLU A 244 8.90 1.98 -35.16
N LYS A 245 10.07 2.47 -35.54
CA LYS A 245 10.36 3.89 -35.84
C LYS A 245 9.96 4.83 -34.69
N TYR A 246 10.16 4.38 -33.45
CA TYR A 246 9.81 5.13 -32.22
C TYR A 246 8.31 5.45 -32.09
N LYS A 247 7.42 4.69 -32.74
CA LYS A 247 5.97 4.83 -32.56
C LYS A 247 5.54 4.61 -31.11
N VAL A 248 6.28 3.76 -30.39
CA VAL A 248 6.14 3.53 -28.96
C VAL A 248 7.51 3.64 -28.31
N ILE A 249 7.56 4.21 -27.12
CA ILE A 249 8.77 4.28 -26.30
C ILE A 249 8.41 3.78 -24.89
N PHE A 250 9.11 2.73 -24.46
CA PHE A 250 8.94 2.16 -23.14
C PHE A 250 10.24 1.50 -22.67
N THR A 251 10.30 1.18 -21.39
CA THR A 251 11.38 0.41 -20.77
C THR A 251 10.80 -0.79 -20.04
N VAL A 252 11.65 -1.62 -19.48
CA VAL A 252 11.25 -2.70 -18.58
C VAL A 252 12.00 -2.60 -17.27
N SER A 253 11.28 -2.80 -16.19
CA SER A 253 11.85 -2.93 -14.87
C SER A 253 11.96 -4.40 -14.46
N THR A 254 12.99 -4.75 -13.70
CA THR A 254 13.33 -6.14 -13.40
C THR A 254 13.59 -6.34 -11.91
N GLY A 255 12.75 -7.15 -11.26
CA GLY A 255 12.95 -7.63 -9.89
C GLY A 255 13.61 -9.01 -9.91
N ILE A 256 14.71 -9.20 -9.22
CA ILE A 256 15.53 -10.42 -9.23
C ILE A 256 15.55 -11.03 -7.83
N ILE A 257 15.27 -12.33 -7.74
CA ILE A 257 15.29 -13.10 -6.50
C ILE A 257 16.27 -14.25 -6.66
N HIS A 258 17.24 -14.31 -5.77
CA HIS A 258 18.09 -15.50 -5.66
C HIS A 258 17.33 -16.61 -4.94
N ALA A 259 17.15 -17.74 -5.61
CA ALA A 259 16.46 -18.90 -5.08
C ALA A 259 17.27 -19.57 -3.98
N THR A 260 16.97 -19.28 -2.74
CA THR A 260 17.51 -19.95 -1.56
C THR A 260 16.41 -20.76 -0.85
N LYS A 261 16.73 -21.49 0.22
CA LYS A 261 15.86 -22.37 1.04
C LYS A 261 14.43 -21.86 1.38
N LEU A 262 14.06 -20.65 0.98
CA LEU A 262 12.72 -20.05 1.21
C LEU A 262 11.63 -20.61 0.28
N LEU A 263 11.98 -21.48 -0.67
CA LEU A 263 11.22 -21.84 -1.88
C LEU A 263 10.08 -22.85 -1.71
N LYS A 264 9.86 -23.40 -0.54
CA LYS A 264 8.79 -24.40 -0.34
C LYS A 264 7.36 -23.89 -0.52
N TYR A 265 7.16 -22.57 -0.59
CA TYR A 265 5.82 -21.98 -0.63
C TYR A 265 5.74 -20.94 -1.77
N TYR A 266 5.13 -21.30 -2.88
CA TYR A 266 4.91 -20.44 -4.04
C TYR A 266 4.30 -19.07 -3.68
N ASP A 267 3.30 -19.02 -2.83
CA ASP A 267 2.66 -17.75 -2.39
C ASP A 267 3.64 -16.77 -1.77
N LYS A 268 4.67 -17.27 -1.08
CA LYS A 268 5.72 -16.43 -0.50
C LYS A 268 6.61 -15.83 -1.59
N TYR A 269 6.93 -16.63 -2.62
CA TYR A 269 7.67 -16.15 -3.79
C TYR A 269 6.93 -15.07 -4.54
N ARG A 270 5.68 -15.32 -4.83
CA ARG A 270 4.85 -14.38 -5.58
C ARG A 270 4.85 -13.01 -4.91
N LYS A 271 4.71 -12.96 -3.59
CA LYS A 271 4.78 -11.72 -2.81
C LYS A 271 6.15 -11.03 -2.91
N ILE A 272 7.23 -11.80 -2.79
CA ILE A 272 8.60 -11.29 -2.90
C ILE A 272 8.88 -10.81 -4.33
N ALA A 273 8.43 -11.53 -5.35
CA ALA A 273 8.59 -11.17 -6.75
C ALA A 273 7.87 -9.85 -7.08
N VAL A 274 6.61 -9.71 -6.66
CA VAL A 274 5.84 -8.48 -6.81
C VAL A 274 6.52 -7.31 -6.09
N PHE A 275 7.01 -7.54 -4.86
CA PHE A 275 7.76 -6.54 -4.13
C PHE A 275 9.03 -6.11 -4.89
N SER A 276 9.84 -7.08 -5.37
CA SER A 276 11.09 -6.79 -6.07
C SER A 276 10.87 -6.01 -7.37
N LEU A 277 9.84 -6.36 -8.15
CA LEU A 277 9.47 -5.61 -9.35
C LEU A 277 8.97 -4.20 -9.01
N LYS A 278 8.17 -4.04 -7.95
CA LYS A 278 7.72 -2.73 -7.48
C LYS A 278 8.90 -1.84 -7.07
N GLN A 279 9.91 -2.39 -6.38
CA GLN A 279 11.12 -1.65 -6.05
C GLN A 279 11.88 -1.23 -7.32
N ALA A 280 12.05 -2.14 -8.28
CA ALA A 280 12.67 -1.79 -9.57
C ALA A 280 11.92 -0.65 -10.29
N LYS A 281 10.58 -0.72 -10.38
CA LYS A 281 9.74 0.33 -11.00
C LYS A 281 9.84 1.68 -10.24
N SER A 282 10.01 1.67 -8.91
CA SER A 282 10.14 2.90 -8.10
C SER A 282 11.43 3.68 -8.33
N MET A 283 12.43 3.07 -8.97
CA MET A 283 13.68 3.73 -9.36
C MET A 283 13.54 4.65 -10.60
N GLY A 284 12.32 4.89 -11.07
CA GLY A 284 12.04 5.78 -12.21
C GLY A 284 11.87 5.08 -13.55
N GLY A 285 11.68 3.76 -13.54
CA GLY A 285 11.64 2.89 -14.73
C GLY A 285 13.04 2.44 -15.19
N ASN A 286 13.09 1.39 -16.03
CA ASN A 286 14.34 0.72 -16.45
C ASN A 286 15.24 0.26 -15.29
N GLY A 287 14.62 0.03 -14.13
CA GLY A 287 15.31 -0.33 -12.89
C GLY A 287 15.60 -1.82 -12.81
N VAL A 288 16.70 -2.16 -12.11
CA VAL A 288 17.04 -3.54 -11.73
C VAL A 288 17.17 -3.59 -10.22
N TYR A 289 16.38 -4.45 -9.57
CA TYR A 289 16.40 -4.60 -8.14
C TYR A 289 16.63 -6.07 -7.75
N PHE A 290 17.70 -6.33 -7.00
CA PHE A 290 17.93 -7.62 -6.37
C PHE A 290 17.24 -7.63 -5.01
N PHE A 291 16.46 -8.66 -4.75
CA PHE A 291 15.75 -8.82 -3.49
C PHE A 291 16.72 -8.81 -2.30
N GLU A 292 16.46 -7.90 -1.36
CA GLU A 292 17.12 -7.84 -0.05
C GLU A 292 16.05 -8.02 1.04
N LYS A 293 16.37 -8.86 2.01
CA LYS A 293 15.43 -9.25 3.06
C LYS A 293 15.04 -8.07 3.95
N GLU A 294 16.01 -7.23 4.25
CA GLU A 294 15.87 -6.05 5.09
C GLU A 294 14.86 -5.04 4.50
N ASP A 295 14.93 -4.80 3.20
CA ASP A 295 13.99 -3.91 2.49
C ASP A 295 12.56 -4.48 2.50
N TYR A 296 12.44 -5.82 2.41
CA TYR A 296 11.14 -6.48 2.47
C TYR A 296 10.53 -6.43 3.87
N GLU A 297 11.34 -6.58 4.91
CA GLU A 297 10.90 -6.42 6.31
C GLU A 297 10.42 -4.99 6.57
N LEU A 298 11.11 -3.98 6.06
CA LEU A 298 10.68 -2.58 6.10
C LEU A 298 9.36 -2.36 5.34
N PHE A 299 9.21 -2.95 4.18
CA PHE A 299 7.96 -2.91 3.42
C PHE A 299 6.80 -3.53 4.20
N LEU A 300 6.99 -4.72 4.78
CA LEU A 300 5.96 -5.38 5.60
C LEU A 300 5.59 -4.54 6.83
N ARG A 301 6.57 -3.89 7.46
CA ARG A 301 6.32 -2.97 8.57
C ARG A 301 5.47 -1.79 8.13
N LYS A 302 5.79 -1.16 6.99
CA LYS A 302 5.00 -0.05 6.43
C LYS A 302 3.56 -0.47 6.15
N GLU A 303 3.33 -1.63 5.52
CA GLU A 303 1.98 -2.13 5.24
C GLU A 303 1.20 -2.45 6.53
N LYS A 304 1.87 -2.98 7.56
CA LYS A 304 1.28 -3.19 8.88
C LYS A 304 0.85 -1.88 9.52
N ILE A 305 1.70 -0.85 9.49
CA ILE A 305 1.38 0.49 10.00
C ILE A 305 0.20 1.08 9.22
N LYS A 306 0.19 1.03 7.88
CA LYS A 306 -0.93 1.51 7.05
C LYS A 306 -2.26 0.86 7.43
N SER A 307 -2.24 -0.47 7.65
CA SER A 307 -3.44 -1.20 8.09
C SER A 307 -3.92 -0.75 9.46
N ALA A 308 -2.98 -0.58 10.42
CA ALA A 308 -3.29 -0.11 11.76
C ALA A 308 -3.86 1.32 11.75
N LEU A 309 -3.29 2.23 10.94
CA LEU A 309 -3.77 3.61 10.78
C LEU A 309 -5.21 3.66 10.23
N ARG A 310 -5.52 2.85 9.19
CA ARG A 310 -6.90 2.77 8.65
C ARG A 310 -7.89 2.30 9.71
N ASN A 311 -7.54 1.25 10.46
CA ASN A 311 -8.37 0.73 11.52
C ASN A 311 -8.57 1.75 12.65
N ALA A 312 -7.52 2.44 13.06
CA ALA A 312 -7.56 3.47 14.10
C ALA A 312 -8.49 4.63 13.71
N VAL A 313 -8.37 5.15 12.49
CA VAL A 313 -9.26 6.22 11.99
C VAL A 313 -10.71 5.76 11.91
N ALA A 314 -10.96 4.52 11.44
CA ALA A 314 -12.31 3.95 11.36
C ALA A 314 -12.95 3.71 12.73
N ASN A 315 -12.15 3.45 13.78
CA ASN A 315 -12.59 3.16 15.14
C ASN A 315 -12.46 4.37 16.10
N GLY A 316 -12.65 5.59 15.60
CA GLY A 316 -12.67 6.79 16.44
C GLY A 316 -11.30 7.21 16.94
N PHE A 317 -10.25 6.99 16.15
CA PHE A 317 -8.85 7.36 16.42
C PHE A 317 -8.20 6.59 17.59
N GLU A 318 -8.64 5.35 17.82
CA GLU A 318 -8.01 4.49 18.83
C GLU A 318 -6.51 4.32 18.54
N GLY A 319 -5.67 4.60 19.55
CA GLY A 319 -4.22 4.57 19.42
C GLY A 319 -3.57 5.89 18.99
N PHE A 320 -4.36 6.88 18.54
CA PHE A 320 -3.86 8.24 18.39
C PHE A 320 -3.88 8.98 19.73
N ASP A 321 -2.82 9.74 19.98
CA ASP A 321 -2.67 10.64 21.13
C ASP A 321 -2.08 11.97 20.65
N VAL A 322 -2.28 13.05 21.39
CA VAL A 322 -1.62 14.34 21.18
C VAL A 322 -0.73 14.65 22.38
N TYR A 323 0.55 14.83 22.09
CA TYR A 323 1.54 15.25 23.08
C TYR A 323 1.80 16.75 22.91
N TYR A 324 2.19 17.39 23.99
CA TYR A 324 2.43 18.83 24.02
C TYR A 324 3.85 19.12 24.48
N GLN A 325 4.54 20.02 23.76
CA GLN A 325 5.87 20.48 24.11
C GLN A 325 5.86 22.00 24.34
N PRO A 326 6.40 22.50 25.48
CA PRO A 326 6.36 23.91 25.80
C PRO A 326 7.22 24.75 24.86
N ILE A 327 6.72 25.95 24.52
CA ILE A 327 7.43 27.01 23.82
C ILE A 327 7.63 28.16 24.80
N MET A 328 8.89 28.58 24.93
CA MET A 328 9.30 29.58 25.90
C MET A 328 9.63 30.91 25.20
N ASP A 329 9.30 32.00 25.83
CA ASP A 329 9.83 33.31 25.49
C ASP A 329 11.27 33.41 25.99
N CYS A 330 12.20 33.77 25.11
CA CYS A 330 13.63 33.75 25.42
C CYS A 330 14.03 34.78 26.46
N ASP A 331 13.45 35.96 26.42
CA ASP A 331 13.81 37.06 27.32
C ASP A 331 13.29 36.87 28.72
N SER A 332 11.99 36.55 28.83
CA SER A 332 11.33 36.39 30.14
C SER A 332 11.51 34.99 30.76
N GLY A 333 11.85 33.99 29.97
CA GLY A 333 11.90 32.59 30.37
C GLY A 333 10.53 32.00 30.74
N HIS A 334 9.42 32.69 30.37
CA HIS A 334 8.07 32.21 30.63
C HIS A 334 7.52 31.41 29.46
N MET A 335 6.71 30.41 29.77
CA MET A 335 5.99 29.65 28.74
C MET A 335 4.91 30.53 28.09
N ILE A 336 4.94 30.62 26.76
CA ILE A 336 3.99 31.39 25.95
C ILE A 336 2.99 30.50 25.19
N GLY A 337 3.32 29.23 25.02
CA GLY A 337 2.51 28.29 24.25
C GLY A 337 3.05 26.86 24.32
N ALA A 338 2.48 26.04 23.49
CA ALA A 338 2.99 24.69 23.27
C ALA A 338 2.75 24.24 21.82
N GLU A 339 3.56 23.32 21.37
CA GLU A 339 3.34 22.61 20.11
C GLU A 339 2.57 21.30 20.36
N ALA A 340 1.51 21.06 19.57
CA ALA A 340 0.71 19.85 19.59
C ALA A 340 1.30 18.83 18.60
N LEU A 341 1.79 17.73 19.13
CA LEU A 341 2.54 16.73 18.41
C LEU A 341 1.77 15.42 18.34
N MET A 342 1.34 15.03 17.13
CA MET A 342 0.65 13.76 16.91
C MET A 342 1.50 12.57 17.34
N ARG A 343 0.90 11.62 18.03
CA ARG A 343 1.49 10.34 18.40
C ARG A 343 0.56 9.22 17.96
N PHE A 344 1.16 8.09 17.63
CA PHE A 344 0.41 6.90 17.26
C PHE A 344 1.02 5.65 17.86
N SER A 345 0.18 4.74 18.33
CA SER A 345 0.57 3.42 18.81
C SER A 345 -0.31 2.35 18.18
N MET A 346 0.30 1.29 17.70
CA MET A 346 -0.41 0.10 17.27
C MET A 346 -0.71 -0.81 18.45
N TYR A 347 -1.78 -1.59 18.34
CA TYR A 347 -2.02 -2.70 19.26
C TYR A 347 -1.63 -4.02 18.59
N GLN A 348 -0.68 -4.73 19.19
CA GLN A 348 -0.30 -6.08 18.80
C GLN A 348 -0.43 -7.00 20.00
N ASP A 349 -1.22 -8.07 19.90
CA ASP A 349 -1.46 -9.02 20.99
C ASP A 349 -1.83 -8.34 22.34
N LYS A 350 -2.68 -7.31 22.26
CA LYS A 350 -3.09 -6.44 23.39
C LYS A 350 -1.95 -5.60 24.00
N LYS A 351 -0.78 -5.54 23.38
CA LYS A 351 0.31 -4.64 23.80
C LYS A 351 0.32 -3.39 22.93
N LYS A 352 0.46 -2.23 23.58
CA LYS A 352 0.62 -0.93 22.91
C LYS A 352 2.08 -0.81 22.41
N GLU A 353 2.27 -0.70 21.10
CA GLU A 353 3.56 -0.49 20.44
C GLU A 353 3.59 0.92 19.84
N PRO A 354 4.41 1.85 20.38
CA PRO A 354 4.52 3.19 19.82
C PRO A 354 5.18 3.14 18.44
N VAL A 355 4.65 3.93 17.51
CA VAL A 355 5.20 4.11 16.15
C VAL A 355 5.79 5.51 16.06
N SER A 356 6.99 5.61 15.50
CA SER A 356 7.66 6.90 15.32
C SER A 356 6.90 7.82 14.36
N PRO A 357 6.79 9.14 14.63
CA PRO A 357 6.24 10.10 13.67
C PRO A 357 6.87 10.03 12.28
N VAL A 358 8.16 9.82 12.20
CA VAL A 358 8.90 9.65 10.93
C VAL A 358 8.43 8.42 10.14
N GLU A 359 7.88 7.38 10.82
CA GLU A 359 7.33 6.21 10.14
C GLU A 359 5.87 6.42 9.72
N PHE A 360 5.01 6.98 10.58
CA PHE A 360 3.57 6.97 10.31
C PHE A 360 3.03 8.24 9.62
N ILE A 361 3.63 9.42 9.83
CA ILE A 361 3.14 10.66 9.19
C ILE A 361 3.23 10.58 7.67
N PRO A 362 4.35 10.15 7.04
CA PRO A 362 4.39 9.97 5.59
C PRO A 362 3.36 8.95 5.07
N LEU A 363 3.03 7.93 5.86
CA LEU A 363 2.02 6.93 5.48
C LEU A 363 0.59 7.49 5.60
N LEU A 364 0.32 8.37 6.56
CA LEU A 364 -0.94 9.13 6.63
C LEU A 364 -1.10 10.05 5.40
N GLU A 365 -0.03 10.70 4.98
CA GLU A 365 -0.02 11.56 3.79
C GLU A 365 -0.21 10.75 2.51
N GLU A 366 0.53 9.68 2.31
CA GLU A 366 0.42 8.77 1.16
C GLU A 366 -1.01 8.22 1.02
N THR A 367 -1.65 7.88 2.13
CA THR A 367 -3.00 7.29 2.14
C THR A 367 -4.13 8.32 2.18
N GLY A 368 -3.83 9.59 2.38
CA GLY A 368 -4.80 10.66 2.59
C GLY A 368 -5.46 10.65 3.99
N LEU A 369 -5.09 9.70 4.86
CA LEU A 369 -5.58 9.63 6.24
C LEU A 369 -5.09 10.78 7.12
N ILE A 370 -4.11 11.54 6.67
CA ILE A 370 -3.64 12.75 7.34
C ILE A 370 -4.78 13.79 7.49
N ILE A 371 -5.77 13.79 6.58
CA ILE A 371 -6.91 14.72 6.65
C ILE A 371 -7.77 14.46 7.90
N PRO A 372 -8.36 13.27 8.11
CA PRO A 372 -9.13 13.00 9.32
C PRO A 372 -8.26 12.99 10.59
N ALA A 373 -7.01 12.49 10.53
CA ALA A 373 -6.11 12.49 11.67
C ALA A 373 -5.68 13.91 12.08
N GLY A 374 -5.38 14.78 11.12
CA GLY A 374 -5.06 16.18 11.37
C GLY A 374 -6.24 16.96 11.95
N ARG A 375 -7.47 16.67 11.52
CA ARG A 375 -8.69 17.24 12.13
C ARG A 375 -8.85 16.81 13.59
N PHE A 376 -8.56 15.55 13.91
CA PHE A 376 -8.54 15.07 15.29
C PHE A 376 -7.51 15.85 16.12
N VAL A 377 -6.26 15.96 15.66
CA VAL A 377 -5.21 16.70 16.37
C VAL A 377 -5.56 18.16 16.55
N LEU A 378 -6.11 18.81 15.52
CA LEU A 378 -6.53 20.21 15.60
C LEU A 378 -7.57 20.42 16.70
N ASN A 379 -8.58 19.56 16.79
CA ASN A 379 -9.61 19.66 17.83
C ASN A 379 -9.03 19.47 19.24
N GLU A 380 -8.16 18.47 19.43
CA GLU A 380 -7.48 18.25 20.71
C GLU A 380 -6.57 19.42 21.09
N ALA A 381 -5.82 19.98 20.12
CA ALA A 381 -4.95 21.13 20.35
C ALA A 381 -5.74 22.39 20.72
N VAL A 382 -6.84 22.68 20.04
CA VAL A 382 -7.71 23.82 20.34
C VAL A 382 -8.38 23.65 21.71
N ALA A 383 -8.84 22.45 22.05
CA ALA A 383 -9.37 22.13 23.38
C ALA A 383 -8.34 22.37 24.47
N MET A 384 -7.11 21.90 24.26
CA MET A 384 -5.98 22.12 25.20
C MET A 384 -5.67 23.63 25.36
N CYS A 385 -5.63 24.36 24.25
CA CYS A 385 -5.39 25.81 24.30
C CYS A 385 -6.48 26.53 25.10
N HIS A 386 -7.75 26.19 24.87
CA HIS A 386 -8.87 26.75 25.63
C HIS A 386 -8.70 26.51 27.14
N GLU A 387 -8.32 25.30 27.55
CA GLU A 387 -8.08 24.97 28.96
C GLU A 387 -6.87 25.72 29.54
N MET A 388 -5.73 25.73 28.84
CA MET A 388 -4.50 26.43 29.27
C MET A 388 -4.70 27.94 29.44
N ARG A 389 -5.54 28.57 28.65
CA ARG A 389 -5.84 30.00 28.75
C ARG A 389 -6.56 30.42 30.03
N GLN A 390 -7.14 29.48 30.76
CA GLN A 390 -7.68 29.74 32.09
C GLN A 390 -6.55 30.05 33.09
N TYR A 391 -5.34 29.56 32.85
CA TYR A 391 -4.16 29.72 33.71
C TYR A 391 -3.15 30.72 33.14
N ILE A 392 -2.96 30.68 31.81
CA ILE A 392 -2.06 31.56 31.07
C ILE A 392 -2.88 32.30 29.97
N PRO A 393 -3.42 33.50 30.24
CA PRO A 393 -4.39 34.18 29.35
C PRO A 393 -3.91 34.41 27.91
N LYS A 394 -2.61 34.49 27.68
CA LYS A 394 -2.00 34.70 26.34
C LYS A 394 -1.44 33.42 25.73
N PHE A 395 -1.77 32.24 26.28
CA PHE A 395 -1.28 30.96 25.80
C PHE A 395 -1.68 30.74 24.33
N LYS A 396 -0.74 30.24 23.53
CA LYS A 396 -0.91 29.88 22.13
C LYS A 396 -0.69 28.39 21.91
N ILE A 397 -1.27 27.85 20.85
CA ILE A 397 -1.07 26.46 20.48
C ILE A 397 -0.62 26.37 19.01
N ASN A 398 0.45 25.66 18.79
CA ASN A 398 1.00 25.37 17.50
C ASN A 398 0.49 24.02 17.02
N VAL A 399 0.06 23.95 15.76
CA VAL A 399 -0.47 22.74 15.13
C VAL A 399 0.14 22.56 13.75
N ASN A 400 0.76 21.42 13.52
CA ASN A 400 1.32 21.04 12.23
C ASN A 400 0.21 20.76 11.21
N ILE A 401 0.30 21.36 10.03
CA ILE A 401 -0.64 21.19 8.91
C ILE A 401 0.12 20.63 7.72
N SER A 402 -0.29 19.44 7.25
CA SER A 402 0.27 18.84 6.04
C SER A 402 -0.20 19.57 4.77
N TYR A 403 0.68 19.65 3.77
CA TYR A 403 0.32 20.17 2.46
C TYR A 403 -0.84 19.39 1.81
N ILE A 404 -0.98 18.08 2.11
CA ILE A 404 -2.12 17.25 1.65
C ILE A 404 -3.45 17.80 2.18
N GLN A 405 -3.48 18.28 3.43
CA GLN A 405 -4.69 18.88 4.01
C GLN A 405 -5.05 20.18 3.26
N ILE A 406 -4.07 21.00 2.90
CA ILE A 406 -4.29 22.25 2.14
C ILE A 406 -4.81 21.95 0.73
N MET A 407 -4.23 20.96 0.05
CA MET A 407 -4.55 20.65 -1.35
C MET A 407 -5.81 19.83 -1.54
N LYS A 408 -6.14 18.94 -0.60
CA LYS A 408 -7.19 17.92 -0.76
C LYS A 408 -8.35 18.02 0.22
N SER A 409 -8.36 19.05 1.11
CA SER A 409 -9.47 19.30 2.03
C SER A 409 -9.77 20.78 2.18
N ASP A 410 -10.87 21.12 2.84
CA ASP A 410 -11.17 22.48 3.28
C ASP A 410 -10.62 22.71 4.69
N ILE A 411 -9.29 22.78 4.80
CA ILE A 411 -8.60 23.01 6.07
C ILE A 411 -9.06 24.31 6.76
N TRP A 412 -9.43 25.32 5.97
CA TRP A 412 -9.96 26.57 6.50
C TRP A 412 -11.25 26.36 7.30
N LYS A 413 -12.17 25.58 6.75
CA LYS A 413 -13.43 25.22 7.42
C LYS A 413 -13.16 24.41 8.69
N ASP A 414 -12.23 23.46 8.64
CA ASP A 414 -11.85 22.64 9.79
C ASP A 414 -11.29 23.52 10.93
N ILE A 415 -10.42 24.46 10.63
CA ILE A 415 -9.85 25.42 11.58
C ILE A 415 -10.95 26.28 12.20
N LEU A 416 -11.79 26.93 11.39
CA LEU A 416 -12.87 27.80 11.89
C LEU A 416 -13.83 27.01 12.78
N SER A 417 -14.28 25.83 12.34
CA SER A 417 -15.21 25.01 13.12
C SER A 417 -14.63 24.63 14.49
N SER A 418 -13.33 24.31 14.55
CA SER A 418 -12.67 23.97 15.82
C SER A 418 -12.55 25.19 16.75
N ILE A 419 -12.14 26.35 16.22
CA ILE A 419 -12.01 27.60 16.99
C ILE A 419 -13.37 28.03 17.53
N GLU A 420 -14.41 28.01 16.70
CA GLU A 420 -15.78 28.38 17.07
C GLU A 420 -16.37 27.45 18.12
N HIS A 421 -16.14 26.15 18.00
CA HIS A 421 -16.64 25.16 18.95
C HIS A 421 -16.16 25.40 20.38
N TYR A 422 -14.88 25.79 20.54
CA TYR A 422 -14.27 26.09 21.85
C TYR A 422 -14.28 27.58 22.21
N ASN A 423 -14.87 28.44 21.38
CA ASN A 423 -14.85 29.88 21.53
C ASN A 423 -13.43 30.42 21.78
N LEU A 424 -12.45 29.91 21.03
CA LEU A 424 -11.04 30.29 21.16
C LEU A 424 -10.76 31.56 20.33
N PRO A 425 -10.05 32.59 20.85
CA PRO A 425 -9.59 33.69 20.03
C PRO A 425 -8.65 33.20 18.91
N PRO A 426 -8.92 33.56 17.65
CA PRO A 426 -8.14 33.01 16.51
C PRO A 426 -6.63 33.24 16.60
N GLU A 427 -6.21 34.35 17.19
CA GLU A 427 -4.78 34.71 17.41
C GLU A 427 -4.01 33.74 18.33
N CYS A 428 -4.72 32.83 18.97
CA CYS A 428 -4.10 31.81 19.82
C CYS A 428 -3.68 30.57 19.07
N LEU A 429 -4.16 30.39 17.83
CA LEU A 429 -3.76 29.29 16.95
C LEU A 429 -2.60 29.72 16.07
N CYS A 430 -1.56 28.89 16.05
CA CYS A 430 -0.41 28.99 15.19
C CYS A 430 -0.39 27.77 14.26
N ALA A 431 -0.58 27.99 12.96
CA ALA A 431 -0.54 26.93 11.96
C ALA A 431 0.90 26.76 11.45
N GLU A 432 1.49 25.59 11.67
CA GLU A 432 2.84 25.26 11.25
C GLU A 432 2.84 24.53 9.91
N LEU A 433 3.71 24.96 9.00
CA LEU A 433 3.90 24.37 7.68
C LEU A 433 5.40 24.22 7.41
N THR A 434 5.80 23.06 6.93
CA THR A 434 7.18 22.81 6.52
C THR A 434 7.51 23.45 5.17
N GLU A 435 8.78 23.80 4.95
CA GLU A 435 9.29 24.37 3.70
C GLU A 435 9.07 23.44 2.49
N SER A 436 9.20 22.14 2.68
CA SER A 436 9.20 21.14 1.60
C SER A 436 7.90 21.06 0.79
N GLY A 437 6.77 21.45 1.37
CA GLY A 437 5.46 21.44 0.71
C GLY A 437 5.12 22.70 -0.09
N TYR A 438 5.92 23.78 0.02
CA TYR A 438 5.54 25.10 -0.50
C TYR A 438 5.49 25.19 -2.03
N THR A 439 6.44 24.59 -2.72
CA THR A 439 6.63 24.77 -4.18
C THR A 439 5.39 24.40 -4.99
N ASP A 440 4.69 23.35 -4.60
CA ASP A 440 3.50 22.86 -5.30
C ASP A 440 2.19 23.54 -4.84
N MET A 441 2.23 24.29 -3.74
CA MET A 441 1.05 24.87 -3.07
C MET A 441 0.77 26.32 -3.37
N THR A 442 1.63 27.05 -4.08
CA THR A 442 1.63 28.51 -4.18
C THR A 442 0.25 29.16 -4.38
N PRO A 443 -0.63 28.72 -5.31
CA PRO A 443 -1.94 29.36 -5.51
C PRO A 443 -2.91 29.17 -4.33
N TYR A 444 -2.95 27.96 -3.77
CA TYR A 444 -3.84 27.60 -2.66
C TYR A 444 -3.36 28.22 -1.35
N PHE A 445 -2.05 28.22 -1.13
CA PHE A 445 -1.43 28.79 0.04
C PHE A 445 -1.68 30.31 0.14
N ASN A 446 -1.53 31.07 -0.95
CA ASN A 446 -1.78 32.51 -0.95
C ASN A 446 -3.22 32.85 -0.56
N THR A 447 -4.18 32.02 -0.96
CA THR A 447 -5.58 32.19 -0.56
C THR A 447 -5.77 31.92 0.93
N LEU A 448 -5.17 30.85 1.45
CA LEU A 448 -5.23 30.48 2.87
C LEU A 448 -4.53 31.52 3.75
N ARG A 449 -3.35 32.00 3.35
CA ARG A 449 -2.60 33.04 4.05
C ARG A 449 -3.42 34.32 4.26
N LYS A 450 -4.10 34.82 3.21
CA LYS A 450 -4.98 35.99 3.33
C LYS A 450 -6.09 35.78 4.36
N LYS A 451 -6.71 34.59 4.37
CA LYS A 451 -7.73 34.25 5.35
C LYS A 451 -7.16 34.19 6.79
N PHE A 452 -5.93 33.72 6.96
CA PHE A 452 -5.24 33.72 8.25
C PHE A 452 -4.98 35.14 8.74
N GLU A 453 -4.46 36.02 7.87
CA GLU A 453 -4.23 37.42 8.18
C GLU A 453 -5.53 38.13 8.60
N GLU A 454 -6.63 37.98 7.83
CA GLU A 454 -7.94 38.54 8.14
C GLU A 454 -8.49 38.13 9.51
N LYS A 455 -8.26 36.89 9.91
CA LYS A 455 -8.71 36.33 11.19
C LYS A 455 -7.64 36.41 12.30
N LYS A 456 -6.44 36.90 12.01
CA LYS A 456 -5.29 36.96 12.93
C LYS A 456 -4.80 35.59 13.41
N ILE A 457 -5.07 34.51 12.67
CA ILE A 457 -4.46 33.20 12.91
C ILE A 457 -2.97 33.34 12.55
N GLN A 458 -2.10 32.84 13.41
CA GLN A 458 -0.65 32.94 13.18
C GLN A 458 -0.20 31.84 12.21
N PHE A 459 0.70 32.20 11.32
CA PHE A 459 1.35 31.28 10.41
C PHE A 459 2.83 31.13 10.79
N VAL A 460 3.31 29.90 10.81
CA VAL A 460 4.67 29.52 11.22
C VAL A 460 5.32 28.69 10.13
N LEU A 461 6.54 29.05 9.76
CA LEU A 461 7.38 28.24 8.88
C LEU A 461 8.24 27.31 9.72
N ASP A 462 8.05 26.00 9.55
CA ASP A 462 8.76 24.98 10.31
C ASP A 462 9.92 24.35 9.52
N ASP A 463 10.84 23.69 10.24
CA ASP A 463 12.03 23.00 9.71
C ASP A 463 12.95 23.88 8.84
N PHE A 464 12.99 25.19 9.09
CA PHE A 464 13.84 26.08 8.33
C PHE A 464 15.32 25.75 8.52
N GLY A 465 16.05 25.59 7.40
CA GLY A 465 17.48 25.28 7.41
C GLY A 465 17.84 23.82 7.14
N THR A 466 16.87 22.93 6.88
CA THR A 466 17.13 21.47 6.75
C THR A 466 17.57 20.99 5.35
N GLY A 467 17.69 21.87 4.32
CA GLY A 467 18.27 21.39 3.07
C GLY A 467 18.14 22.27 1.85
N PHE A 468 16.97 22.59 1.41
CA PHE A 468 16.73 23.43 0.23
C PHE A 468 16.24 24.82 0.62
N SER A 469 16.67 25.34 1.78
CA SER A 469 16.23 26.62 2.34
C SER A 469 16.37 27.74 1.32
N ASN A 470 15.26 27.99 0.64
CA ASN A 470 15.14 29.10 -0.28
C ASN A 470 14.65 30.32 0.51
N LEU A 471 15.52 31.29 0.72
CA LEU A 471 15.15 32.58 1.36
C LEU A 471 13.89 33.21 0.73
N HIS A 472 13.59 32.88 -0.53
CA HIS A 472 12.34 33.27 -1.16
C HIS A 472 11.10 32.75 -0.43
N CYS A 473 11.17 31.56 0.18
CA CYS A 473 10.03 31.03 0.96
C CYS A 473 9.66 31.96 2.11
N ILE A 474 10.61 32.49 2.85
CA ILE A 474 10.33 33.41 3.97
C ILE A 474 9.63 34.67 3.45
N VAL A 475 10.11 35.24 2.33
CA VAL A 475 9.54 36.46 1.75
C VAL A 475 8.15 36.21 1.18
N ASP A 476 7.98 35.12 0.44
CA ASP A 476 6.71 34.77 -0.21
C ASP A 476 5.64 34.33 0.77
N MET A 477 6.03 33.54 1.76
CA MET A 477 5.12 33.01 2.78
C MET A 477 4.80 34.02 3.88
N ASN A 478 5.72 34.96 4.16
CA ASN A 478 5.60 36.02 5.18
C ASN A 478 5.05 35.46 6.53
N PRO A 479 5.75 34.50 7.17
CA PRO A 479 5.29 33.89 8.41
C PRO A 479 5.37 34.89 9.59
N ASN A 480 4.60 34.64 10.64
CA ASN A 480 4.71 35.41 11.88
C ASN A 480 6.02 35.11 12.63
N TYR A 481 6.49 33.87 12.52
CA TYR A 481 7.82 33.46 12.94
C TYR A 481 8.29 32.22 12.20
N VAL A 482 9.60 31.98 12.22
CA VAL A 482 10.23 30.78 11.66
C VAL A 482 10.76 29.92 12.81
N LYS A 483 10.70 28.58 12.66
CA LYS A 483 11.31 27.60 13.56
C LYS A 483 12.57 27.04 12.92
N LEU A 484 13.70 27.19 13.59
CA LEU A 484 14.98 26.66 13.15
C LEU A 484 15.18 25.27 13.71
N ASP A 485 15.45 24.32 12.84
CA ASP A 485 15.57 22.89 13.16
C ASP A 485 16.67 22.59 14.20
N LYS A 486 16.43 21.57 15.00
CA LYS A 486 17.32 21.12 16.08
C LYS A 486 18.71 20.70 15.60
N ASP A 487 18.84 20.09 14.39
CA ASP A 487 20.13 19.61 13.90
C ASP A 487 21.01 20.81 13.48
N PHE A 488 20.41 21.86 12.91
CA PHE A 488 21.08 23.12 12.68
C PHE A 488 21.52 23.76 14.00
N THR A 489 20.64 23.78 14.99
CA THR A 489 20.93 24.32 16.31
C THR A 489 22.12 23.59 16.97
N ALA A 490 22.08 22.26 16.99
CA ALA A 490 23.17 21.44 17.57
C ALA A 490 24.51 21.70 16.88
N LYS A 491 24.51 21.87 15.58
CA LYS A 491 25.70 22.20 14.80
C LYS A 491 26.20 23.62 15.12
N ALA A 492 25.31 24.60 15.18
CA ALA A 492 25.65 25.98 15.54
C ALA A 492 26.27 26.08 16.92
N MET A 493 25.75 25.32 17.90
CA MET A 493 26.29 25.31 19.25
C MET A 493 27.61 24.56 19.40
N SER A 494 28.04 23.80 18.39
CA SER A 494 29.27 23.00 18.40
C SER A 494 30.53 23.78 17.97
N ASN A 495 30.40 24.86 17.19
CA ASN A 495 31.54 25.64 16.71
C ASN A 495 31.20 27.11 16.48
N ALA A 496 32.22 27.99 16.57
CA ALA A 496 32.08 29.45 16.51
C ALA A 496 31.61 29.94 15.13
N ARG A 497 31.98 29.26 14.02
CA ARG A 497 31.60 29.70 12.67
C ARG A 497 30.11 29.50 12.42
N ASP A 498 29.58 28.32 12.80
CA ASP A 498 28.17 28.00 12.61
C ASP A 498 27.30 28.81 13.61
N TYR A 499 27.85 29.17 14.80
CA TYR A 499 27.19 30.07 15.72
C TYR A 499 27.09 31.51 15.14
N GLU A 500 28.15 31.99 14.50
CA GLU A 500 28.09 33.31 13.83
C GLU A 500 27.10 33.31 12.68
N LEU A 501 27.00 32.19 11.94
CA LEU A 501 25.98 32.00 10.91
C LEU A 501 24.57 32.08 11.51
N LEU A 502 24.33 31.40 12.63
CA LEU A 502 23.06 31.46 13.37
C LEU A 502 22.72 32.92 13.74
N ASN A 503 23.69 33.65 14.30
CA ASN A 503 23.50 35.06 14.64
C ASN A 503 23.08 35.90 13.43
N LYS A 504 23.72 35.69 12.27
CA LYS A 504 23.35 36.40 11.03
C LYS A 504 21.97 36.00 10.50
N ILE A 505 21.56 34.77 10.72
CA ILE A 505 20.18 34.32 10.38
C ILE A 505 19.16 35.04 11.28
N VAL A 506 19.42 35.16 12.57
CA VAL A 506 18.55 35.86 13.51
C VAL A 506 18.42 37.33 13.09
N GLU A 507 19.55 38.04 12.83
CA GLU A 507 19.57 39.41 12.33
C GLU A 507 18.78 39.56 11.02
N LEU A 508 18.95 38.64 10.07
CA LEU A 508 18.25 38.65 8.79
C LEU A 508 16.73 38.54 8.97
N VAL A 509 16.29 37.59 9.75
CA VAL A 509 14.86 37.33 9.99
C VAL A 509 14.21 38.54 10.69
N HIS A 510 14.88 39.11 11.67
CA HIS A 510 14.42 40.35 12.33
C HIS A 510 14.38 41.56 11.41
N SER A 511 15.31 41.66 10.44
CA SER A 511 15.35 42.78 9.49
C SER A 511 14.12 42.90 8.59
N ILE A 512 13.30 41.83 8.53
CA ILE A 512 12.05 41.75 7.77
C ILE A 512 10.83 41.58 8.69
N ASP A 513 10.93 41.97 9.96
CA ASP A 513 9.87 41.95 10.97
C ASP A 513 9.29 40.55 11.28
N ILE A 514 10.07 39.50 11.05
CA ILE A 514 9.71 38.12 11.38
C ILE A 514 10.45 37.69 12.67
N ARG A 515 9.78 36.94 13.52
CA ARG A 515 10.37 36.36 14.73
C ARG A 515 11.01 35.01 14.46
N ILE A 516 11.83 34.55 15.42
CA ILE A 516 12.52 33.27 15.30
C ILE A 516 12.35 32.42 16.57
N CYS A 517 12.06 31.14 16.36
CA CYS A 517 12.07 30.10 17.39
C CYS A 517 13.23 29.15 17.12
N ILE A 518 14.05 28.89 18.12
CA ILE A 518 15.15 27.92 18.02
C ILE A 518 14.76 26.64 18.74
N GLU A 519 14.83 25.53 17.99
CA GLU A 519 14.52 24.20 18.48
C GLU A 519 15.72 23.43 19.01
N GLY A 520 15.44 22.35 19.75
CA GLY A 520 16.47 21.40 20.21
C GLY A 520 17.33 21.90 21.36
N ILE A 521 16.84 22.83 22.16
CA ILE A 521 17.59 23.35 23.30
C ILE A 521 17.66 22.29 24.41
N GLU A 522 18.86 21.80 24.70
CA GLU A 522 19.09 20.76 25.69
C GLU A 522 19.90 21.22 26.89
N LYS A 523 20.66 22.32 26.78
CA LYS A 523 21.60 22.79 27.80
C LYS A 523 21.34 24.25 28.16
N GLU A 524 21.51 24.55 29.45
CA GLU A 524 21.41 25.92 29.97
C GLU A 524 22.39 26.88 29.30
N GLU A 525 23.60 26.43 29.00
CA GLU A 525 24.60 27.23 28.29
C GLU A 525 24.13 27.69 26.90
N TRP A 526 23.36 26.85 26.22
CA TRP A 526 22.79 27.21 24.90
C TRP A 526 21.72 28.30 25.04
N TYR A 527 20.88 28.16 26.06
CA TYR A 527 19.87 29.18 26.37
C TYR A 527 20.51 30.54 26.60
N GLN A 528 21.57 30.64 27.42
CA GLN A 528 22.24 31.89 27.73
C GLN A 528 22.86 32.53 26.47
N LYS A 529 23.51 31.73 25.60
CA LYS A 529 24.07 32.23 24.32
C LYS A 529 22.98 32.74 23.37
N LEU A 530 21.85 32.05 23.29
CA LEU A 530 20.75 32.47 22.41
C LEU A 530 20.07 33.75 22.87
N LYS A 531 20.05 33.99 24.17
CA LYS A 531 19.58 35.23 24.76
C LYS A 531 20.45 36.42 24.38
N GLU A 532 21.77 36.23 24.26
CA GLU A 532 22.72 37.27 23.85
C GLU A 532 22.49 37.76 22.40
N ILE A 533 21.98 36.88 21.53
CA ILE A 533 21.67 37.20 20.13
C ILE A 533 20.19 37.52 19.90
N HIS A 534 19.43 37.75 20.97
CA HIS A 534 18.04 38.23 20.93
C HIS A 534 17.06 37.32 20.19
N VAL A 535 17.20 35.98 20.36
CA VAL A 535 16.21 35.03 19.85
C VAL A 535 14.86 35.23 20.57
N ASP A 536 13.74 35.16 19.84
CA ASP A 536 12.42 35.40 20.43
C ASP A 536 11.90 34.21 21.24
N TYR A 537 11.91 33.03 20.64
CA TYR A 537 11.30 31.83 21.21
C TYR A 537 12.27 30.66 21.25
N LEU A 538 12.07 29.77 22.22
CA LEU A 538 12.90 28.60 22.43
C LEU A 538 12.02 27.36 22.68
N GLN A 539 12.46 26.24 22.13
CA GLN A 539 11.84 24.93 22.36
C GLN A 539 12.93 23.87 22.51
N GLY A 540 12.76 22.95 23.47
CA GLY A 540 13.75 21.89 23.67
C GLY A 540 13.59 21.14 24.97
N TYR A 541 14.39 20.08 25.14
CA TYR A 541 14.31 19.19 26.29
C TYR A 541 14.76 19.85 27.59
N LEU A 542 15.48 20.95 27.51
CA LEU A 542 15.82 21.78 28.68
C LEU A 542 14.56 22.25 29.41
N PHE A 543 13.54 22.65 28.65
CA PHE A 543 12.29 23.20 29.19
C PHE A 543 11.23 22.12 29.42
N GLY A 544 11.17 21.13 28.55
CA GLY A 544 10.27 19.98 28.64
C GLY A 544 10.31 19.08 27.42
N LYS A 545 10.19 17.78 27.66
CA LYS A 545 9.95 16.81 26.60
C LYS A 545 8.47 16.82 26.23
N PRO A 546 8.11 16.47 24.98
CA PRO A 546 6.71 16.25 24.63
C PRO A 546 6.06 15.25 25.57
N CYS A 547 4.92 15.59 26.15
CA CYS A 547 4.21 14.74 27.10
C CYS A 547 2.70 14.83 26.92
N GLU A 548 1.98 13.85 27.47
CA GLU A 548 0.52 13.78 27.44
C GLU A 548 -0.11 14.99 28.16
N LYS A 549 -1.36 15.33 27.78
CA LYS A 549 -2.10 16.48 28.32
C LYS A 549 -2.05 16.58 29.84
N ASN A 550 -2.39 15.51 30.55
CA ASN A 550 -2.45 15.52 32.04
C ASN A 550 -1.07 15.74 32.66
N GLN A 551 -0.03 15.16 32.06
CA GLN A 551 1.35 15.37 32.52
C GLN A 551 1.79 16.81 32.28
N PHE A 552 1.43 17.39 31.11
CA PHE A 552 1.73 18.78 30.78
C PHE A 552 1.08 19.76 31.78
N LEU A 553 -0.21 19.58 32.06
CA LEU A 553 -0.93 20.40 33.05
C LEU A 553 -0.30 20.29 34.45
N ASN A 554 0.03 19.09 34.87
CA ASN A 554 0.69 18.89 36.18
C ASN A 554 2.05 19.59 36.24
N GLN A 555 2.87 19.47 35.20
CA GLN A 555 4.22 20.00 35.20
C GLN A 555 4.26 21.53 35.12
N PHE A 556 3.42 22.15 34.28
CA PHE A 556 3.54 23.57 33.93
C PHE A 556 2.47 24.47 34.59
N VAL A 557 1.40 23.89 35.12
CA VAL A 557 0.33 24.66 35.80
C VAL A 557 0.26 24.38 37.28
N PHE A 558 0.04 23.13 37.68
CA PHE A 558 -0.29 22.81 39.08
C PHE A 558 0.94 22.86 39.98
N ASN A 559 2.08 22.28 39.57
CA ASN A 559 3.31 22.34 40.38
C ASN A 559 3.84 23.80 40.53
N CYS A 560 3.71 24.62 39.48
CA CYS A 560 4.09 26.03 39.59
C CYS A 560 3.18 26.83 40.52
N THR A 561 1.89 26.45 40.64
CA THR A 561 0.95 27.09 41.57
C THR A 561 1.19 26.69 43.05
N GLU A 562 1.60 25.46 43.28
CA GLU A 562 1.97 24.99 44.64
C GLU A 562 3.27 25.65 45.12
N MET A 563 4.32 25.68 44.30
CA MET A 563 5.57 26.42 44.62
C MET A 563 5.33 27.90 44.89
N ASN A 564 4.49 28.55 44.11
CA ASN A 564 4.14 29.97 44.32
C ASN A 564 3.28 30.18 45.58
N ARG A 565 2.45 29.20 46.01
CA ARG A 565 1.71 29.23 47.28
C ARG A 565 2.64 29.02 48.48
N GLU A 566 3.60 28.10 48.36
CA GLU A 566 4.61 27.90 49.43
C GLU A 566 5.53 29.11 49.59
N ILE A 567 5.96 29.74 48.49
CA ILE A 567 6.78 30.96 48.53
C ILE A 567 5.97 32.15 49.12
N LYS A 568 4.69 32.30 48.76
CA LYS A 568 3.82 33.33 49.36
C LYS A 568 3.47 33.00 50.80
N GLY A 569 3.24 31.74 51.14
CA GLY A 569 3.00 31.28 52.53
C GLY A 569 4.21 31.47 53.44
N ASN A 570 5.42 31.30 52.92
CA ASN A 570 6.66 31.58 53.67
C ASN A 570 6.94 33.09 53.81
N ARG A 571 6.61 33.94 52.82
CA ARG A 571 6.74 35.41 52.93
C ARG A 571 5.77 36.00 53.96
N THR A 572 4.55 35.45 54.09
CA THR A 572 3.59 35.87 55.11
C THR A 572 3.98 35.38 56.53
N LYS A 573 4.73 34.28 56.67
CA LYS A 573 5.29 33.87 57.97
C LYS A 573 6.47 34.72 58.41
N TYR A 574 7.27 35.27 57.51
CA TYR A 574 8.41 36.14 57.85
C TYR A 574 8.02 37.62 58.07
N SER A 575 6.82 38.06 57.62
CA SER A 575 6.33 39.43 57.88
C SER A 575 5.49 39.55 59.17
N ALA A 576 5.20 38.44 59.88
CA ALA A 576 4.45 38.42 61.12
C ALA A 576 5.36 38.35 62.40
N THR A 577 6.67 38.40 62.18
CA THR A 577 7.67 38.33 63.27
C THR A 577 8.65 39.52 63.28
N ASN A 578 8.20 40.72 62.91
CA ASN A 578 8.89 41.96 63.18
C ASN A 578 7.90 42.99 63.76
#